data_807ed30e81a42b6d878e2aecd4f5d5d4
#
_entry.id   807ed30e81a42b6d878e2aecd4f5d5d4
#
_cell.length_a   1.000
_cell.length_b   1.000
_cell.length_c   1.000
_cell.angle_alpha   90.00
_cell.angle_beta   90.00
_cell.angle_gamma   90.00
#
_symmetry.space_group_name_H-M   'P 1'
#
loop_
_entity.id
_entity.type
_entity.pdbx_description
1 polymer ?
#
loop_
_entity_poly.entity_id
_entity_poly.type
_entity_poly.pdbx_seq_one_letter_code
_entity_poly.pdbx_strand_id
1 'polypeptide(L)'
;MPGSPRRAPGLLLQALVAMVSLALVAPFGLQPALWPMPRSVQVFPRLLYISPENFQIDNSPNSTAGPSCSLLLEAFRRYYNYIFGFYKRHHGPAKFQDKPQLEKLLVFINLEPQCDAFPSMSSDESYSLLVQEPVALLKANEVWGALRGLETFSQLVYQDAYGTFTINESTIADSPRFPHRGILIDTSRHYLPVKTIFKTLDAMAFNKFNVLHWHIVDDQSFPYQSITFPELSNKGSYSLSHVYTPNDIHMVLEYARLRGIRVIPEFDSPGHTQSWGKGQKNLLTPCFIQKIRTQKVGPVDPSLNTTYVFFDTFFKEISRVFPDQFIHLGGDEVEFECWILDIITSLKKSSIVWQDVFDDQVELQPGTVVEVWKSENYLNELAQVTASGFPAILSAPWYLDLISYGQDWRNYYKAEPLNFEGSEKQKQLVIGGEACLWGEYVDATNLIPRLWPRASAVGERLWSPRIITNLENAYRRLAVHRCRMVSRGIAAQPLFTGYCNYENKMEK
;
A
#
# COMPACT_ATOMS: atom_id res chain seq x y z
N MET A 1 82.77 45.41 8.87
CA MET A 1 82.15 46.75 8.82
C MET A 1 80.69 46.57 8.56
N PRO A 2 79.81 47.33 9.15
CA PRO A 2 78.50 46.86 9.65
C PRO A 2 77.36 47.11 8.68
N GLY A 3 76.45 46.21 8.65
CA GLY A 3 75.12 46.36 7.96
C GLY A 3 74.01 46.31 8.96
N SER A 4 73.28 47.40 9.06
CA SER A 4 72.19 47.64 9.97
C SER A 4 70.95 46.78 9.65
N PRO A 5 70.07 46.52 10.60
CA PRO A 5 68.91 45.65 10.40
C PRO A 5 67.74 46.41 9.80
N ARG A 6 67.08 45.79 8.77
CA ARG A 6 65.78 46.26 8.27
C ARG A 6 64.68 45.66 9.10
N ARG A 7 63.79 46.51 9.60
CA ARG A 7 62.50 46.14 10.23
C ARG A 7 61.59 45.50 9.24
N ALA A 8 61.00 44.39 9.59
CA ALA A 8 59.89 43.79 8.92
C ALA A 8 58.51 44.41 9.36
N PRO A 9 57.56 44.63 8.50
CA PRO A 9 56.23 45.14 8.87
C PRO A 9 55.35 44.02 9.44
N GLY A 10 54.54 44.42 10.42
CA GLY A 10 53.62 43.52 11.14
C GLY A 10 52.58 42.88 10.29
N LEU A 11 52.44 41.58 10.42
CA LEU A 11 51.31 40.81 9.95
C LEU A 11 50.17 40.94 10.98
N LEU A 12 49.07 41.59 10.57
CA LEU A 12 47.80 41.49 11.26
C LEU A 12 47.28 40.07 11.12
N LEU A 13 47.22 39.37 12.24
CA LEU A 13 46.58 38.05 12.35
C LEU A 13 45.07 38.28 12.39
N GLN A 14 44.41 38.18 11.24
CA GLN A 14 42.95 38.06 11.19
C GLN A 14 42.57 36.64 11.66
N ALA A 15 42.07 36.55 12.89
CA ALA A 15 41.45 35.35 13.42
C ALA A 15 40.14 35.13 12.67
N LEU A 16 40.15 34.24 11.68
CA LEU A 16 38.93 33.64 11.10
C LEU A 16 38.34 32.68 12.13
N VAL A 17 37.33 33.14 12.86
CA VAL A 17 36.48 32.28 13.67
C VAL A 17 35.64 31.44 12.69
N ALA A 18 36.15 30.27 12.35
CA ALA A 18 35.34 29.24 11.72
C ALA A 18 34.30 28.76 12.76
N MET A 19 33.06 29.22 12.65
CA MET A 19 31.93 28.57 13.31
C MET A 19 31.77 27.19 12.71
N VAL A 20 32.43 26.22 13.30
CA VAL A 20 32.08 24.81 13.13
C VAL A 20 30.76 24.62 13.86
N SER A 21 29.66 24.60 13.08
CA SER A 21 28.38 24.11 13.56
C SER A 21 28.58 22.65 13.98
N LEU A 22 28.84 22.42 15.28
CA LEU A 22 28.69 21.11 15.86
C LEU A 22 27.21 20.74 15.70
N ALA A 23 26.89 19.98 14.65
CA ALA A 23 25.68 19.16 14.64
C ALA A 23 25.84 18.23 15.86
N LEU A 24 25.13 18.55 16.94
CA LEU A 24 24.96 17.68 18.09
C LEU A 24 24.38 16.37 17.51
N VAL A 25 25.25 15.38 17.33
CA VAL A 25 24.84 14.00 17.12
C VAL A 25 24.09 13.61 18.39
N ALA A 26 22.78 13.60 18.33
CA ALA A 26 21.95 13.15 19.43
C ALA A 26 22.44 11.76 19.86
N PRO A 27 22.51 11.46 21.17
CA PRO A 27 22.96 10.16 21.63
C PRO A 27 22.10 9.07 21.02
N PHE A 28 22.71 7.98 20.57
CA PHE A 28 22.13 6.78 20.00
C PHE A 28 21.14 6.15 21.01
N GLY A 29 19.88 6.61 21.07
CA GLY A 29 18.97 6.10 22.10
C GLY A 29 17.49 6.27 21.89
N LEU A 30 16.99 7.17 21.06
CA LEU A 30 15.56 7.54 21.07
C LEU A 30 14.92 7.71 19.69
N GLN A 31 15.47 7.10 18.64
CA GLN A 31 14.73 7.06 17.38
C GLN A 31 13.70 5.93 17.42
N PRO A 32 12.40 6.25 17.37
CA PRO A 32 11.36 5.23 17.37
C PRO A 32 11.49 4.37 16.11
N ALA A 33 11.29 3.07 16.25
CA ALA A 33 11.28 2.15 15.13
C ALA A 33 9.95 2.24 14.37
N LEU A 34 9.66 3.40 13.79
CA LEU A 34 8.47 3.65 12.97
C LEU A 34 8.66 3.11 11.54
N TRP A 35 7.60 2.52 11.02
CA TRP A 35 7.54 2.05 9.64
C TRP A 35 6.13 2.28 9.05
N PRO A 36 5.98 2.93 7.88
CA PRO A 36 6.99 3.74 7.20
C PRO A 36 7.45 4.94 8.03
N MET A 37 8.66 5.47 7.76
CA MET A 37 9.19 6.64 8.44
C MET A 37 8.34 7.87 8.11
N PRO A 38 7.81 8.60 9.11
CA PRO A 38 7.07 9.83 8.89
C PRO A 38 7.92 10.94 8.26
N ARG A 39 7.24 11.90 7.62
CA ARG A 39 7.87 13.08 7.03
C ARG A 39 8.62 13.93 8.05
N SER A 40 8.06 14.10 9.24
CA SER A 40 8.69 14.78 10.37
C SER A 40 8.36 14.03 11.65
N VAL A 41 9.40 13.74 12.44
CA VAL A 41 9.26 13.08 13.74
C VAL A 41 10.25 13.65 14.73
N GLN A 42 9.74 14.07 15.88
CA GLN A 42 10.53 14.49 17.03
C GLN A 42 10.05 13.71 18.25
N VAL A 43 10.98 13.04 18.92
CA VAL A 43 10.71 12.25 20.14
C VAL A 43 11.51 12.84 21.28
N PHE A 44 10.83 13.06 22.41
CA PHE A 44 11.42 13.65 23.60
C PHE A 44 11.76 12.55 24.62
N PRO A 45 12.72 12.77 25.50
CA PRO A 45 13.11 11.79 26.52
C PRO A 45 12.04 11.51 27.57
N ARG A 46 11.06 12.41 27.75
CA ARG A 46 10.02 12.25 28.76
C ARG A 46 9.13 11.04 28.43
N LEU A 47 9.04 10.15 29.40
CA LEU A 47 8.29 8.89 29.28
C LEU A 47 6.94 9.04 29.96
N LEU A 48 5.88 8.62 29.26
CA LEU A 48 4.52 8.55 29.75
C LEU A 48 4.11 7.09 29.92
N TYR A 49 3.43 6.80 31.03
CA TYR A 49 2.91 5.46 31.33
C TYR A 49 1.47 5.35 30.85
N ILE A 50 1.09 4.17 30.35
CA ILE A 50 -0.25 3.90 29.85
C ILE A 50 -0.85 2.73 30.63
N SER A 51 -2.01 2.96 31.27
CA SER A 51 -2.81 1.90 31.87
C SER A 51 -3.84 1.40 30.86
N PRO A 52 -3.75 0.14 30.36
CA PRO A 52 -4.74 -0.39 29.43
C PRO A 52 -6.19 -0.30 29.94
N GLU A 53 -6.39 -0.38 31.25
CA GLU A 53 -7.73 -0.34 31.87
C GLU A 53 -8.36 1.06 31.83
N ASN A 54 -7.54 2.12 31.84
CA ASN A 54 -7.98 3.50 31.91
C ASN A 54 -7.83 4.27 30.60
N PHE A 55 -6.97 3.77 29.68
CA PHE A 55 -6.70 4.45 28.42
C PHE A 55 -7.87 4.36 27.44
N GLN A 56 -8.19 5.48 26.81
CA GLN A 56 -9.28 5.60 25.85
C GLN A 56 -8.82 6.24 24.53
N ILE A 57 -9.40 5.80 23.43
CA ILE A 57 -9.29 6.45 22.12
C ILE A 57 -10.68 6.97 21.78
N ASP A 58 -10.83 8.29 21.67
CA ASP A 58 -12.12 8.96 21.47
C ASP A 58 -12.05 10.06 20.41
N ASN A 59 -13.21 10.47 19.91
CA ASN A 59 -13.32 11.68 19.12
C ASN A 59 -13.08 12.92 20.00
N SER A 60 -12.34 13.89 19.46
CA SER A 60 -12.22 15.21 20.10
C SER A 60 -13.58 15.91 20.12
N PRO A 61 -13.94 16.62 21.20
CA PRO A 61 -15.22 17.35 21.29
C PRO A 61 -15.49 18.33 20.15
N ASN A 62 -14.42 18.88 19.55
CA ASN A 62 -14.51 19.84 18.44
C ASN A 62 -14.29 19.17 17.06
N SER A 63 -14.24 17.83 16.99
CA SER A 63 -14.13 17.11 15.75
C SER A 63 -15.44 17.18 14.96
N THR A 64 -15.34 17.33 13.63
CA THR A 64 -16.50 17.21 12.74
C THR A 64 -17.04 15.78 12.71
N ALA A 65 -16.14 14.77 12.86
CA ALA A 65 -16.55 13.38 13.03
C ALA A 65 -17.05 13.13 14.44
N GLY A 66 -18.35 12.89 14.55
CA GLY A 66 -19.01 12.56 15.81
C GLY A 66 -18.99 11.04 16.12
N PRO A 67 -19.67 10.66 17.22
CA PRO A 67 -19.79 9.25 17.64
C PRO A 67 -20.59 8.37 16.68
N SER A 68 -21.22 8.94 15.67
CA SER A 68 -21.92 8.20 14.61
C SER A 68 -21.00 7.70 13.49
N CYS A 69 -19.73 8.12 13.46
CA CYS A 69 -18.77 7.68 12.46
C CYS A 69 -18.30 6.23 12.72
N SER A 70 -19.00 5.26 12.16
CA SER A 70 -18.73 3.83 12.34
C SER A 70 -17.30 3.45 11.94
N LEU A 71 -16.77 4.04 10.89
CA LEU A 71 -15.40 3.83 10.41
C LEU A 71 -14.35 4.13 11.50
N LEU A 72 -14.48 5.28 12.18
CA LEU A 72 -13.55 5.67 13.26
C LEU A 72 -13.76 4.81 14.51
N LEU A 73 -15.00 4.49 14.87
CA LEU A 73 -15.26 3.62 16.03
C LEU A 73 -14.66 2.22 15.84
N GLU A 74 -14.80 1.64 14.64
CA GLU A 74 -14.16 0.36 14.32
C GLU A 74 -12.63 0.48 14.32
N ALA A 75 -12.07 1.60 13.84
CA ALA A 75 -10.64 1.85 13.89
C ALA A 75 -10.15 1.98 15.35
N PHE A 76 -10.85 2.72 16.22
CA PHE A 76 -10.47 2.87 17.63
C PHE A 76 -10.42 1.53 18.34
N ARG A 77 -11.47 0.69 18.18
CA ARG A 77 -11.52 -0.67 18.73
C ARG A 77 -10.38 -1.53 18.21
N ARG A 78 -10.11 -1.49 16.91
CA ARG A 78 -9.07 -2.26 16.24
C ARG A 78 -7.67 -1.87 16.74
N TYR A 79 -7.35 -0.58 16.79
CA TYR A 79 -6.05 -0.10 17.27
C TYR A 79 -5.86 -0.29 18.76
N TYR A 80 -6.91 -0.12 19.56
CA TYR A 80 -6.86 -0.50 20.97
C TYR A 80 -6.47 -1.97 21.16
N ASN A 81 -7.09 -2.86 20.40
CA ASN A 81 -6.75 -4.30 20.42
C ASN A 81 -5.33 -4.60 19.90
N TYR A 82 -4.84 -3.87 18.91
CA TYR A 82 -3.47 -4.04 18.43
C TYR A 82 -2.43 -3.59 19.47
N ILE A 83 -2.73 -2.57 20.24
CA ILE A 83 -1.86 -2.07 21.30
C ILE A 83 -1.89 -3.00 22.52
N PHE A 84 -3.08 -3.38 23.00
CA PHE A 84 -3.29 -4.00 24.31
C PHE A 84 -3.81 -5.44 24.28
N GLY A 85 -4.34 -5.93 23.18
CA GLY A 85 -5.15 -7.15 23.10
C GLY A 85 -4.45 -8.45 23.52
N PHE A 86 -3.13 -8.54 23.41
CA PHE A 86 -2.36 -9.71 23.81
C PHE A 86 -2.07 -9.77 25.32
N TYR A 87 -2.40 -8.72 26.08
CA TYR A 87 -2.06 -8.57 27.49
C TYR A 87 -3.28 -8.72 28.42
N LYS A 88 -4.27 -9.51 28.03
CA LYS A 88 -5.42 -9.77 28.89
C LYS A 88 -5.02 -10.37 30.23
N ARG A 89 -5.04 -9.54 31.31
CA ARG A 89 -5.43 -9.89 32.69
C ARG A 89 -4.47 -10.73 33.55
N HIS A 90 -3.15 -10.60 33.44
CA HIS A 90 -2.28 -11.31 34.41
C HIS A 90 -1.57 -10.43 35.45
N HIS A 91 -1.69 -9.13 35.34
CA HIS A 91 -1.15 -8.21 36.35
C HIS A 91 -2.25 -7.34 36.90
N GLY A 92 -2.39 -7.28 38.21
CA GLY A 92 -3.30 -6.36 38.89
C GLY A 92 -2.98 -4.91 38.53
N PRO A 93 -3.87 -3.96 38.80
CA PRO A 93 -3.73 -2.58 38.36
C PRO A 93 -2.38 -2.03 38.79
N ALA A 94 -1.55 -1.69 37.81
CA ALA A 94 -0.26 -1.06 38.06
C ALA A 94 -0.54 0.30 38.70
N LYS A 95 -0.13 0.49 39.96
CA LYS A 95 -0.29 1.76 40.68
C LYS A 95 0.78 2.73 40.15
N PHE A 96 0.37 3.61 39.19
CA PHE A 96 1.22 4.69 38.65
C PHE A 96 0.95 6.03 39.34
N GLN A 97 0.52 6.03 40.63
CA GLN A 97 0.00 7.22 41.30
C GLN A 97 0.88 8.47 41.26
N ASP A 98 2.20 8.31 41.08
CA ASP A 98 3.16 9.42 41.03
C ASP A 98 3.94 9.51 39.72
N LYS A 99 3.47 8.85 38.65
CA LYS A 99 4.16 8.85 37.35
C LYS A 99 3.36 9.60 36.29
N PRO A 100 4.00 10.32 35.36
CA PRO A 100 3.29 10.97 34.25
C PRO A 100 2.54 9.93 33.40
N GLN A 101 1.27 10.15 33.18
CA GLN A 101 0.38 9.18 32.52
C GLN A 101 -0.23 9.78 31.26
N LEU A 102 -0.35 8.92 30.25
CA LEU A 102 -1.18 9.19 29.08
C LEU A 102 -2.54 8.48 29.28
N GLU A 103 -3.60 9.25 29.41
CA GLU A 103 -4.95 8.75 29.70
C GLU A 103 -5.79 8.59 28.44
N LYS A 104 -5.59 9.44 27.43
CA LYS A 104 -6.43 9.48 26.23
C LYS A 104 -5.64 9.79 24.97
N LEU A 105 -6.14 9.24 23.84
CA LEU A 105 -5.86 9.73 22.51
C LEU A 105 -7.16 10.33 21.95
N LEU A 106 -7.17 11.64 21.72
CA LEU A 106 -8.28 12.32 21.06
C LEU A 106 -8.01 12.44 19.56
N VAL A 107 -9.00 12.11 18.74
CA VAL A 107 -8.95 12.20 17.29
C VAL A 107 -9.81 13.35 16.81
N PHE A 108 -9.20 14.28 16.09
CA PHE A 108 -9.85 15.47 15.54
C PHE A 108 -9.85 15.41 14.01
N ILE A 109 -11.05 15.44 13.42
CA ILE A 109 -11.26 15.57 11.97
C ILE A 109 -11.71 17.00 11.66
N ASN A 110 -11.04 17.61 10.68
CA ASN A 110 -11.24 19.03 10.35
C ASN A 110 -12.35 19.25 9.31
N LEU A 111 -12.39 18.44 8.24
CA LEU A 111 -13.38 18.53 7.18
C LEU A 111 -14.61 17.70 7.51
N GLU A 112 -15.71 17.92 6.79
CA GLU A 112 -16.92 17.11 6.94
C GLU A 112 -16.59 15.63 6.75
N PRO A 113 -16.91 14.76 7.74
CA PRO A 113 -16.48 13.37 7.71
C PRO A 113 -17.33 12.56 6.73
N GLN A 114 -16.70 12.04 5.72
CA GLN A 114 -17.31 11.10 4.78
C GLN A 114 -17.19 9.66 5.29
N CYS A 115 -17.82 9.37 6.45
CA CYS A 115 -17.63 8.08 7.15
C CYS A 115 -18.14 6.88 6.39
N ASP A 116 -19.11 7.06 5.49
CA ASP A 116 -19.70 6.01 4.68
C ASP A 116 -19.12 5.96 3.25
N ALA A 117 -18.28 6.93 2.87
CA ALA A 117 -17.65 6.95 1.56
C ALA A 117 -16.53 5.93 1.44
N PHE A 118 -16.19 5.58 0.21
CA PHE A 118 -14.98 4.85 -0.11
C PHE A 118 -13.80 5.83 -0.31
N PRO A 119 -12.56 5.42 0.01
CA PRO A 119 -11.41 6.25 -0.29
C PRO A 119 -11.22 6.41 -1.80
N SER A 120 -10.64 7.53 -2.21
CA SER A 120 -10.40 7.87 -3.61
C SER A 120 -8.94 8.26 -3.84
N MET A 121 -8.59 8.51 -5.09
CA MET A 121 -7.25 9.01 -5.46
C MET A 121 -6.93 10.38 -4.81
N SER A 122 -7.95 11.19 -4.54
CA SER A 122 -7.82 12.52 -3.94
C SER A 122 -7.98 12.54 -2.42
N SER A 123 -8.18 11.40 -1.77
CA SER A 123 -8.32 11.29 -0.32
C SER A 123 -7.10 11.83 0.41
N ASP A 124 -7.31 12.72 1.37
CA ASP A 124 -6.23 13.29 2.20
C ASP A 124 -5.85 12.33 3.33
N GLU A 125 -4.67 11.76 3.22
CA GLU A 125 -4.10 10.84 4.21
C GLU A 125 -3.12 11.54 5.16
N SER A 126 -3.02 12.87 5.11
CA SER A 126 -2.15 13.66 5.99
C SER A 126 -2.67 13.71 7.42
N TYR A 127 -1.75 13.76 8.37
CA TYR A 127 -2.08 13.89 9.79
C TYR A 127 -0.97 14.56 10.58
N SER A 128 -1.31 15.06 11.77
CA SER A 128 -0.38 15.43 12.81
C SER A 128 -0.73 14.72 14.12
N LEU A 129 0.30 14.32 14.86
CA LEU A 129 0.17 13.62 16.13
C LEU A 129 1.04 14.29 17.18
N LEU A 130 0.41 14.77 18.26
CA LEU A 130 1.05 15.33 19.43
C LEU A 130 0.81 14.38 20.60
N VAL A 131 1.88 13.81 21.15
CA VAL A 131 1.83 12.96 22.34
C VAL A 131 2.38 13.77 23.52
N GLN A 132 1.53 14.10 24.46
CA GLN A 132 1.85 14.81 25.69
C GLN A 132 0.92 14.39 26.83
N GLU A 133 1.31 14.61 28.07
CA GLU A 133 0.51 14.37 29.26
C GLU A 133 -0.62 15.41 29.41
N PRO A 134 -1.81 15.02 29.83
CA PRO A 134 -2.32 13.65 30.00
C PRO A 134 -3.03 13.14 28.72
N VAL A 135 -3.08 13.94 27.65
CA VAL A 135 -3.89 13.69 26.46
C VAL A 135 -3.06 13.85 25.20
N ALA A 136 -2.98 12.79 24.40
CA ALA A 136 -2.47 12.87 23.05
C ALA A 136 -3.56 13.35 22.09
N LEU A 137 -3.13 14.07 21.02
CA LEU A 137 -4.03 14.62 20.02
C LEU A 137 -3.56 14.21 18.61
N LEU A 138 -4.42 13.47 17.91
CA LEU A 138 -4.29 13.15 16.51
C LEU A 138 -5.22 14.04 15.71
N LYS A 139 -4.66 14.85 14.79
CA LYS A 139 -5.43 15.72 13.89
C LYS A 139 -5.25 15.27 12.45
N ALA A 140 -6.34 15.21 11.71
CA ALA A 140 -6.37 14.95 10.29
C ALA A 140 -7.44 15.81 9.61
N ASN A 141 -7.29 16.08 8.32
CA ASN A 141 -8.34 16.73 7.56
C ASN A 141 -9.52 15.76 7.31
N GLU A 142 -9.20 14.54 6.91
CA GLU A 142 -10.17 13.50 6.59
C GLU A 142 -9.96 12.25 7.48
N VAL A 143 -10.96 11.38 7.52
CA VAL A 143 -10.90 10.12 8.28
C VAL A 143 -9.73 9.23 7.83
N TRP A 144 -9.31 9.33 6.57
CA TRP A 144 -8.20 8.55 6.00
C TRP A 144 -6.87 8.90 6.65
N GLY A 145 -6.59 10.18 6.88
CA GLY A 145 -5.41 10.61 7.63
C GLY A 145 -5.43 10.12 9.08
N ALA A 146 -6.60 10.10 9.72
CA ALA A 146 -6.73 9.56 11.08
C ALA A 146 -6.37 8.07 11.14
N LEU A 147 -6.77 7.26 10.16
CA LEU A 147 -6.36 5.85 10.08
C LEU A 147 -4.83 5.69 10.04
N ARG A 148 -4.13 6.51 9.25
CA ARG A 148 -2.66 6.48 9.16
C ARG A 148 -1.99 6.96 10.44
N GLY A 149 -2.58 7.95 11.10
CA GLY A 149 -2.11 8.46 12.38
C GLY A 149 -2.30 7.47 13.53
N LEU A 150 -3.42 6.76 13.57
CA LEU A 150 -3.68 5.67 14.52
C LEU A 150 -2.64 4.55 14.39
N GLU A 151 -2.28 4.17 13.15
CA GLU A 151 -1.20 3.20 12.93
C GLU A 151 0.12 3.70 13.52
N THR A 152 0.48 4.96 13.25
CA THR A 152 1.71 5.54 13.79
C THR A 152 1.69 5.63 15.31
N PHE A 153 0.57 6.04 15.93
CA PHE A 153 0.41 6.05 17.38
C PHE A 153 0.62 4.65 17.98
N SER A 154 0.01 3.63 17.36
CA SER A 154 0.14 2.24 17.82
C SER A 154 1.59 1.73 17.78
N GLN A 155 2.41 2.25 16.88
CA GLN A 155 3.83 1.90 16.76
C GLN A 155 4.72 2.62 17.78
N LEU A 156 4.28 3.76 18.32
CA LEU A 156 5.00 4.48 19.37
C LEU A 156 4.87 3.85 20.74
N VAL A 157 3.77 3.12 20.99
CA VAL A 157 3.55 2.42 22.26
C VAL A 157 4.41 1.15 22.30
N TYR A 158 5.16 1.00 23.37
CA TYR A 158 5.99 -0.19 23.61
C TYR A 158 5.90 -0.63 25.08
N GLN A 159 6.37 -1.84 25.35
CA GLN A 159 6.47 -2.34 26.71
C GLN A 159 7.92 -2.28 27.21
N ASP A 160 8.07 -1.85 28.45
CA ASP A 160 9.34 -1.92 29.15
C ASP A 160 9.69 -3.38 29.54
N ALA A 161 10.84 -3.57 30.19
CA ALA A 161 11.31 -4.87 30.63
C ALA A 161 10.37 -5.55 31.66
N TYR A 162 9.48 -4.79 32.28
CA TYR A 162 8.52 -5.26 33.29
C TYR A 162 7.10 -5.48 32.67
N GLY A 163 6.96 -5.29 31.38
CA GLY A 163 5.69 -5.45 30.68
C GLY A 163 4.75 -4.24 30.80
N THR A 164 5.23 -3.11 31.30
CA THR A 164 4.46 -1.88 31.40
C THR A 164 4.38 -1.18 30.05
N PHE A 165 3.19 -0.76 29.67
CA PHE A 165 3.00 0.04 28.45
C PHE A 165 3.47 1.48 28.65
N THR A 166 4.30 1.93 27.72
CA THR A 166 4.93 3.24 27.77
C THR A 166 4.96 3.88 26.38
N ILE A 167 5.04 5.20 26.36
CA ILE A 167 5.19 6.02 25.16
C ILE A 167 6.04 7.24 25.48
N ASN A 168 6.88 7.68 24.58
CA ASN A 168 7.59 8.94 24.71
C ASN A 168 6.75 10.13 24.23
N GLU A 169 6.86 11.28 24.87
CA GLU A 169 6.35 12.51 24.29
C GLU A 169 6.89 12.70 22.88
N SER A 170 6.02 13.05 21.93
CA SER A 170 6.39 13.08 20.52
C SER A 170 5.55 14.08 19.74
N THR A 171 6.16 14.67 18.73
CA THR A 171 5.46 15.47 17.72
C THR A 171 5.76 14.91 16.36
N ILE A 172 4.70 14.59 15.59
CA ILE A 172 4.79 14.01 14.27
C ILE A 172 3.89 14.80 13.31
N ALA A 173 4.41 15.06 12.11
CA ALA A 173 3.62 15.53 10.97
C ALA A 173 3.97 14.64 9.77
N ASP A 174 2.95 14.10 9.13
CA ASP A 174 3.15 13.08 8.12
C ASP A 174 2.11 13.14 6.99
N SER A 175 2.52 12.73 5.82
CA SER A 175 1.67 12.59 4.64
C SER A 175 2.36 11.70 3.61
N PRO A 176 1.62 11.00 2.75
CA PRO A 176 2.22 10.16 1.73
C PRO A 176 3.01 10.98 0.71
N ARG A 177 4.03 10.36 0.13
CA ARG A 177 4.79 10.92 -0.98
C ARG A 177 4.06 10.74 -2.31
N PHE A 178 3.40 9.58 -2.49
CA PHE A 178 2.63 9.23 -3.66
C PHE A 178 1.18 8.90 -3.29
N PRO A 179 0.20 9.33 -4.08
CA PRO A 179 -1.22 9.05 -3.84
C PRO A 179 -1.61 7.60 -4.13
N HIS A 180 -0.86 6.86 -4.98
CA HIS A 180 -1.10 5.47 -5.31
C HIS A 180 0.01 4.58 -4.74
N ARG A 181 -0.35 3.66 -3.84
CA ARG A 181 0.58 2.72 -3.20
C ARG A 181 -0.11 1.37 -3.14
N GLY A 182 0.15 0.56 -4.19
CA GLY A 182 -0.59 -0.67 -4.48
C GLY A 182 0.12 -1.95 -4.07
N ILE A 183 -0.71 -2.97 -3.83
CA ILE A 183 -0.35 -4.39 -3.80
C ILE A 183 -1.22 -5.09 -4.81
N LEU A 184 -0.61 -5.73 -5.81
CA LEU A 184 -1.30 -6.64 -6.70
C LEU A 184 -1.30 -8.05 -6.09
N ILE A 185 -2.48 -8.66 -6.09
CA ILE A 185 -2.65 -10.10 -5.82
C ILE A 185 -3.38 -10.75 -7.00
N ASP A 186 -2.97 -11.96 -7.33
CA ASP A 186 -3.56 -12.79 -8.39
C ASP A 186 -4.40 -13.90 -7.76
N THR A 187 -5.69 -13.91 -8.07
CA THR A 187 -6.65 -14.90 -7.54
C THR A 187 -7.17 -15.85 -8.61
N SER A 188 -6.60 -15.76 -9.81
CA SER A 188 -6.94 -16.64 -10.92
C SER A 188 -6.00 -17.83 -11.04
N ARG A 189 -4.65 -17.60 -11.05
CA ARG A 189 -3.68 -18.68 -11.13
C ARG A 189 -3.85 -19.64 -9.95
N HIS A 190 -4.06 -19.09 -8.74
CA HIS A 190 -4.50 -19.84 -7.56
C HIS A 190 -5.58 -19.07 -6.81
N TYR A 191 -6.69 -19.73 -6.51
CA TYR A 191 -7.77 -19.12 -5.73
C TYR A 191 -7.28 -18.77 -4.31
N LEU A 192 -7.55 -17.55 -3.88
CA LEU A 192 -7.24 -17.09 -2.52
C LEU A 192 -8.54 -16.99 -1.69
N PRO A 193 -8.69 -17.74 -0.58
CA PRO A 193 -9.83 -17.55 0.31
C PRO A 193 -9.96 -16.11 0.81
N VAL A 194 -11.17 -15.61 0.94
CA VAL A 194 -11.47 -14.24 1.43
C VAL A 194 -10.72 -13.90 2.71
N LYS A 195 -10.55 -14.87 3.63
CA LYS A 195 -9.77 -14.71 4.85
C LYS A 195 -8.29 -14.36 4.59
N THR A 196 -7.71 -14.88 3.51
CA THR A 196 -6.33 -14.56 3.10
C THR A 196 -6.27 -13.13 2.56
N ILE A 197 -7.26 -12.71 1.77
CA ILE A 197 -7.39 -11.33 1.29
C ILE A 197 -7.53 -10.35 2.48
N PHE A 198 -8.34 -10.68 3.48
CA PHE A 198 -8.47 -9.87 4.71
C PHE A 198 -7.14 -9.71 5.45
N LYS A 199 -6.35 -10.79 5.59
CA LYS A 199 -5.01 -10.71 6.20
C LYS A 199 -4.06 -9.82 5.38
N THR A 200 -4.17 -9.87 4.05
CA THR A 200 -3.38 -9.01 3.17
C THR A 200 -3.76 -7.55 3.39
N LEU A 201 -5.05 -7.22 3.46
CA LEU A 201 -5.56 -5.88 3.73
C LEU A 201 -5.13 -5.36 5.12
N ASP A 202 -5.09 -6.21 6.14
CA ASP A 202 -4.56 -5.85 7.45
C ASP A 202 -3.08 -5.46 7.36
N ALA A 203 -2.26 -6.29 6.71
CA ALA A 203 -0.84 -6.02 6.54
C ALA A 203 -0.58 -4.79 5.67
N MET A 204 -1.40 -4.55 4.64
CA MET A 204 -1.37 -3.33 3.84
C MET A 204 -1.59 -2.08 4.70
N ALA A 205 -2.60 -2.11 5.60
CA ALA A 205 -2.87 -1.00 6.52
C ALA A 205 -1.69 -0.72 7.46
N PHE A 206 -1.02 -1.76 7.98
CA PHE A 206 0.19 -1.62 8.84
C PHE A 206 1.36 -0.96 8.12
N ASN A 207 1.42 -1.07 6.80
CA ASN A 207 2.45 -0.52 5.94
C ASN A 207 2.01 0.73 5.16
N LYS A 208 0.81 1.26 5.44
CA LYS A 208 0.21 2.44 4.80
C LYS A 208 0.03 2.33 3.28
N PHE A 209 -0.14 1.11 2.75
CA PHE A 209 -0.66 0.91 1.40
C PHE A 209 -2.13 1.35 1.34
N ASN A 210 -2.57 1.84 0.18
CA ASN A 210 -3.93 2.34 -0.01
C ASN A 210 -4.65 1.80 -1.25
N VAL A 211 -4.03 0.88 -2.00
CA VAL A 211 -4.64 0.24 -3.16
C VAL A 211 -4.43 -1.26 -3.12
N LEU A 212 -5.51 -2.03 -3.16
CA LEU A 212 -5.51 -3.43 -3.54
C LEU A 212 -5.81 -3.51 -5.03
N HIS A 213 -4.79 -3.82 -5.84
CA HIS A 213 -4.96 -4.21 -7.23
C HIS A 213 -5.32 -5.68 -7.25
N TRP A 214 -6.54 -5.98 -7.65
CA TRP A 214 -7.07 -7.33 -7.61
C TRP A 214 -7.14 -7.90 -9.02
N HIS A 215 -6.09 -8.63 -9.44
CA HIS A 215 -6.10 -9.43 -10.66
C HIS A 215 -6.98 -10.64 -10.41
N ILE A 216 -8.27 -10.48 -10.75
CA ILE A 216 -9.30 -11.39 -10.26
C ILE A 216 -9.51 -12.60 -11.15
N VAL A 217 -9.33 -12.45 -12.48
CA VAL A 217 -9.54 -13.46 -13.51
C VAL A 217 -8.38 -13.53 -14.49
N ASP A 218 -8.14 -14.72 -15.07
CA ASP A 218 -7.10 -14.97 -16.06
C ASP A 218 -7.44 -16.27 -16.86
N ASP A 219 -6.52 -16.75 -17.69
CA ASP A 219 -6.64 -17.98 -18.49
C ASP A 219 -7.04 -19.22 -17.68
N GLN A 220 -6.49 -19.36 -16.47
CA GLN A 220 -6.64 -20.54 -15.66
C GLN A 220 -8.02 -20.61 -15.03
N SER A 221 -8.53 -19.49 -14.52
CA SER A 221 -9.80 -19.50 -13.81
C SER A 221 -10.53 -18.15 -13.86
N PHE A 222 -11.87 -18.22 -13.80
CA PHE A 222 -12.79 -17.09 -13.69
C PHE A 222 -13.56 -17.19 -12.37
N PRO A 223 -12.98 -16.80 -11.23
CA PRO A 223 -13.62 -16.95 -9.93
C PRO A 223 -14.65 -15.86 -9.60
N TYR A 224 -14.76 -14.77 -10.38
CA TYR A 224 -15.75 -13.72 -10.15
C TYR A 224 -17.15 -14.19 -10.55
N GLN A 225 -18.09 -14.22 -9.61
CA GLN A 225 -19.49 -14.58 -9.89
C GLN A 225 -20.26 -13.38 -10.43
N SER A 226 -20.33 -13.26 -11.76
CA SER A 226 -21.16 -12.28 -12.42
C SER A 226 -22.64 -12.64 -12.25
N ILE A 227 -23.47 -11.64 -11.92
CA ILE A 227 -24.93 -11.79 -11.88
C ILE A 227 -25.48 -11.85 -13.31
N THR A 228 -24.92 -11.05 -14.21
CA THR A 228 -25.37 -10.95 -15.60
C THR A 228 -24.93 -12.17 -16.43
N PHE A 229 -23.71 -12.67 -16.16
CA PHE A 229 -23.13 -13.79 -16.90
C PHE A 229 -22.66 -14.92 -15.95
N PRO A 230 -23.58 -15.61 -15.27
CA PRO A 230 -23.22 -16.61 -14.26
C PRO A 230 -22.42 -17.79 -14.82
N GLU A 231 -22.55 -18.09 -16.11
CA GLU A 231 -21.81 -19.16 -16.75
C GLU A 231 -20.29 -18.92 -16.81
N LEU A 232 -19.84 -17.66 -16.69
CA LEU A 232 -18.41 -17.34 -16.64
C LEU A 232 -17.73 -18.05 -15.47
N SER A 233 -18.26 -17.90 -14.26
CA SER A 233 -17.72 -18.60 -13.08
C SER A 233 -18.17 -20.06 -13.01
N ASN A 234 -19.42 -20.38 -13.39
CA ASN A 234 -19.92 -21.77 -13.37
C ASN A 234 -19.07 -22.73 -14.20
N LYS A 235 -18.47 -22.25 -15.30
CA LYS A 235 -17.63 -23.04 -16.20
C LYS A 235 -16.16 -22.67 -16.17
N GLY A 236 -15.85 -21.42 -15.83
CA GLY A 236 -14.49 -20.90 -15.85
C GLY A 236 -13.74 -21.06 -14.53
N SER A 237 -14.43 -21.14 -13.39
CA SER A 237 -13.75 -21.34 -12.08
C SER A 237 -13.20 -22.77 -11.93
N TYR A 238 -12.29 -22.96 -10.99
CA TYR A 238 -11.76 -24.29 -10.64
C TYR A 238 -12.82 -25.22 -10.08
N SER A 239 -13.76 -24.70 -9.32
CA SER A 239 -14.94 -25.40 -8.82
C SER A 239 -15.96 -24.40 -8.27
N LEU A 240 -17.18 -24.86 -7.96
CA LEU A 240 -18.21 -24.02 -7.35
C LEU A 240 -17.84 -23.44 -5.98
N SER A 241 -16.84 -24.01 -5.30
CA SER A 241 -16.31 -23.49 -4.01
C SER A 241 -15.13 -22.52 -4.19
N HIS A 242 -14.59 -22.39 -5.41
CA HIS A 242 -13.51 -21.47 -5.75
C HIS A 242 -14.05 -20.29 -6.55
N VAL A 243 -15.04 -19.61 -5.95
CA VAL A 243 -15.76 -18.48 -6.56
C VAL A 243 -15.95 -17.40 -5.53
N TYR A 244 -15.78 -16.14 -5.92
CA TYR A 244 -16.16 -14.98 -5.13
C TYR A 244 -17.60 -14.60 -5.46
N THR A 245 -18.50 -14.84 -4.52
CA THR A 245 -19.89 -14.43 -4.63
C THR A 245 -20.04 -12.91 -4.52
N PRO A 246 -21.17 -12.32 -4.94
CA PRO A 246 -21.43 -10.90 -4.71
C PRO A 246 -21.26 -10.46 -3.25
N ASN A 247 -21.60 -11.35 -2.29
CA ASN A 247 -21.38 -11.09 -0.88
C ASN A 247 -19.91 -11.10 -0.50
N ASP A 248 -19.09 -12.01 -1.06
CA ASP A 248 -17.64 -12.03 -0.82
C ASP A 248 -16.97 -10.75 -1.34
N ILE A 249 -17.36 -10.32 -2.55
CA ILE A 249 -16.89 -9.05 -3.12
C ILE A 249 -17.25 -7.89 -2.19
N HIS A 250 -18.52 -7.79 -1.77
CA HIS A 250 -18.96 -6.76 -0.86
C HIS A 250 -18.17 -6.76 0.47
N MET A 251 -17.95 -7.94 1.05
CA MET A 251 -17.16 -8.08 2.28
C MET A 251 -15.70 -7.59 2.07
N VAL A 252 -15.07 -7.89 0.93
CA VAL A 252 -13.71 -7.42 0.64
C VAL A 252 -13.69 -5.89 0.49
N LEU A 253 -14.63 -5.32 -0.26
CA LEU A 253 -14.74 -3.87 -0.46
C LEU A 253 -14.92 -3.13 0.86
N GLU A 254 -15.83 -3.60 1.71
CA GLU A 254 -16.10 -2.98 3.00
C GLU A 254 -14.93 -3.13 3.99
N TYR A 255 -14.29 -4.31 4.01
CA TYR A 255 -13.11 -4.55 4.84
C TYR A 255 -11.94 -3.66 4.45
N ALA A 256 -11.74 -3.44 3.15
CA ALA A 256 -10.74 -2.52 2.60
C ALA A 256 -11.08 -1.06 2.95
N ARG A 257 -12.36 -0.63 2.75
CA ARG A 257 -12.84 0.71 3.10
C ARG A 257 -12.54 1.08 4.54
N LEU A 258 -12.83 0.19 5.49
CA LEU A 258 -12.55 0.36 6.92
C LEU A 258 -11.05 0.50 7.25
N ARG A 259 -10.16 0.25 6.28
CA ARG A 259 -8.69 0.41 6.37
C ARG A 259 -8.15 1.55 5.52
N GLY A 260 -9.03 2.28 4.84
CA GLY A 260 -8.63 3.34 3.91
C GLY A 260 -7.91 2.78 2.69
N ILE A 261 -8.36 1.62 2.19
CA ILE A 261 -7.79 0.94 1.03
C ILE A 261 -8.85 0.91 -0.08
N ARG A 262 -8.46 1.37 -1.25
CA ARG A 262 -9.19 1.29 -2.51
C ARG A 262 -9.05 -0.13 -3.06
N VAL A 263 -10.05 -0.65 -3.74
CA VAL A 263 -9.98 -1.93 -4.45
C VAL A 263 -10.19 -1.65 -5.93
N ILE A 264 -9.15 -1.86 -6.72
CA ILE A 264 -9.16 -1.72 -8.18
C ILE A 264 -9.16 -3.13 -8.76
N PRO A 265 -10.27 -3.56 -9.38
CA PRO A 265 -10.32 -4.88 -10.01
C PRO A 265 -9.62 -4.83 -11.37
N GLU A 266 -8.93 -5.90 -11.71
CA GLU A 266 -8.45 -6.16 -13.05
C GLU A 266 -9.25 -7.29 -13.70
N PHE A 267 -9.79 -6.98 -14.85
CA PHE A 267 -10.42 -7.92 -15.77
C PHE A 267 -9.65 -7.89 -17.07
N ASP A 268 -8.55 -8.61 -17.08
CA ASP A 268 -7.58 -8.61 -18.16
C ASP A 268 -8.16 -9.07 -19.47
N SER A 269 -7.90 -8.31 -20.52
CA SER A 269 -8.37 -8.53 -21.88
C SER A 269 -7.57 -7.68 -22.88
N PRO A 270 -7.48 -8.05 -24.16
CA PRO A 270 -8.10 -9.19 -24.84
C PRO A 270 -7.34 -10.51 -24.69
N GLY A 271 -6.08 -10.49 -24.20
CA GLY A 271 -5.32 -11.66 -23.76
C GLY A 271 -5.83 -12.22 -22.44
N HIS A 272 -5.21 -13.25 -21.89
CA HIS A 272 -5.52 -13.81 -20.57
C HIS A 272 -7.00 -14.17 -20.34
N THR A 273 -7.72 -14.56 -21.43
CA THR A 273 -9.19 -14.72 -21.42
C THR A 273 -9.69 -16.15 -21.69
N GLN A 274 -8.82 -17.17 -21.62
CA GLN A 274 -9.24 -18.54 -21.94
C GLN A 274 -10.35 -19.04 -21.00
N SER A 275 -10.34 -18.67 -19.73
CA SER A 275 -11.38 -19.02 -18.76
C SER A 275 -12.74 -18.39 -19.12
N TRP A 276 -12.74 -17.19 -19.69
CA TRP A 276 -13.96 -16.51 -20.13
C TRP A 276 -14.66 -17.28 -21.25
N GLY A 277 -13.86 -17.82 -22.20
CA GLY A 277 -14.37 -18.60 -23.32
C GLY A 277 -15.08 -19.89 -22.93
N LYS A 278 -14.83 -20.42 -21.72
CA LYS A 278 -15.57 -21.57 -21.18
C LYS A 278 -17.03 -21.21 -20.87
N GLY A 279 -17.28 -20.02 -20.36
CA GLY A 279 -18.59 -19.50 -19.98
C GLY A 279 -19.32 -18.77 -21.11
N GLN A 280 -18.57 -18.03 -21.93
CA GLN A 280 -19.09 -17.21 -23.01
C GLN A 280 -18.73 -17.83 -24.39
N LYS A 281 -19.70 -18.44 -25.05
CA LYS A 281 -19.49 -19.06 -26.38
C LYS A 281 -19.12 -18.00 -27.42
N ASN A 282 -18.25 -18.37 -28.34
CA ASN A 282 -17.79 -17.53 -29.46
C ASN A 282 -17.16 -16.20 -29.05
N LEU A 283 -16.66 -16.11 -27.82
CA LEU A 283 -15.95 -14.91 -27.36
C LEU A 283 -14.51 -14.87 -27.87
N LEU A 284 -13.87 -16.04 -28.00
CA LEU A 284 -12.44 -16.16 -28.31
C LEU A 284 -12.19 -16.54 -29.76
N THR A 285 -11.10 -16.00 -30.31
CA THR A 285 -10.65 -16.26 -31.66
C THR A 285 -10.29 -17.74 -31.85
N PRO A 286 -10.86 -18.45 -32.82
CA PRO A 286 -10.51 -19.84 -33.08
C PRO A 286 -9.15 -19.97 -33.76
N CYS A 287 -8.28 -20.87 -33.25
CA CYS A 287 -6.99 -21.16 -33.86
C CYS A 287 -7.10 -22.27 -34.94
N PHE A 288 -6.36 -22.07 -36.01
CA PHE A 288 -6.33 -23.02 -37.16
C PHE A 288 -4.89 -23.47 -37.42
N ILE A 289 -4.70 -24.76 -37.72
CA ILE A 289 -3.47 -25.33 -38.25
C ILE A 289 -3.79 -25.92 -39.63
N GLN A 290 -3.11 -25.44 -40.67
CA GLN A 290 -3.36 -25.86 -42.06
C GLN A 290 -4.83 -25.81 -42.46
N LYS A 291 -5.59 -24.75 -42.04
CA LYS A 291 -7.02 -24.56 -42.27
C LYS A 291 -7.93 -25.49 -41.47
N ILE A 292 -7.40 -26.31 -40.58
CA ILE A 292 -8.20 -27.18 -39.71
C ILE A 292 -8.31 -26.47 -38.36
N ARG A 293 -9.57 -26.24 -37.91
CA ARG A 293 -9.83 -25.66 -36.58
C ARG A 293 -9.26 -26.59 -35.52
N THR A 294 -8.46 -26.02 -34.60
CA THR A 294 -7.93 -26.74 -33.43
C THR A 294 -8.85 -26.58 -32.22
N GLN A 295 -8.50 -27.22 -31.10
CA GLN A 295 -9.15 -26.96 -29.82
C GLN A 295 -8.60 -25.75 -29.11
N LYS A 296 -7.46 -25.18 -29.58
CA LYS A 296 -6.87 -23.97 -29.03
C LYS A 296 -7.68 -22.76 -29.47
N VAL A 297 -7.70 -21.76 -28.62
CA VAL A 297 -8.29 -20.45 -28.87
C VAL A 297 -7.26 -19.38 -28.62
N GLY A 298 -7.38 -18.27 -29.29
CA GLY A 298 -6.56 -17.07 -29.12
C GLY A 298 -7.23 -16.06 -28.17
N PRO A 299 -6.84 -14.79 -28.25
CA PRO A 299 -7.47 -13.72 -27.48
C PRO A 299 -8.94 -13.53 -27.88
N VAL A 300 -9.60 -12.58 -27.24
CA VAL A 300 -10.98 -12.16 -27.57
C VAL A 300 -11.09 -11.88 -29.07
N ASP A 301 -12.21 -12.30 -29.69
CA ASP A 301 -12.47 -12.10 -31.10
C ASP A 301 -13.15 -10.73 -31.36
N PRO A 302 -12.42 -9.74 -31.90
CA PRO A 302 -12.96 -8.41 -32.15
C PRO A 302 -13.81 -8.34 -33.44
N SER A 303 -13.80 -9.38 -34.25
CA SER A 303 -14.55 -9.39 -35.52
C SER A 303 -16.09 -9.55 -35.31
N LEU A 304 -16.52 -9.92 -34.10
CA LEU A 304 -17.90 -10.23 -33.80
C LEU A 304 -18.59 -9.10 -33.03
N ASN A 305 -19.71 -8.57 -33.56
CA ASN A 305 -20.47 -7.54 -32.83
C ASN A 305 -21.00 -8.03 -31.46
N THR A 306 -21.17 -9.33 -31.28
CA THR A 306 -21.56 -9.93 -29.98
C THR A 306 -20.53 -9.76 -28.91
N THR A 307 -19.25 -9.64 -29.26
CA THR A 307 -18.14 -9.36 -28.35
C THR A 307 -18.30 -7.98 -27.69
N TYR A 308 -18.58 -6.96 -28.49
CA TYR A 308 -18.77 -5.58 -27.98
C TYR A 308 -19.99 -5.48 -27.05
N VAL A 309 -21.11 -6.14 -27.43
CA VAL A 309 -22.31 -6.18 -26.57
C VAL A 309 -22.05 -6.91 -25.27
N PHE A 310 -21.24 -7.96 -25.28
CA PHE A 310 -20.85 -8.70 -24.08
C PHE A 310 -20.03 -7.81 -23.15
N PHE A 311 -18.96 -7.19 -23.64
CA PHE A 311 -18.09 -6.34 -22.82
C PHE A 311 -18.82 -5.10 -22.29
N ASP A 312 -19.63 -4.43 -23.11
CA ASP A 312 -20.44 -3.29 -22.67
C ASP A 312 -21.38 -3.69 -21.51
N THR A 313 -22.02 -4.84 -21.62
CA THR A 313 -22.92 -5.33 -20.58
C THR A 313 -22.17 -5.78 -19.33
N PHE A 314 -21.03 -6.46 -19.50
CA PHE A 314 -20.18 -6.93 -18.41
C PHE A 314 -19.60 -5.76 -17.62
N PHE A 315 -18.95 -4.79 -18.28
CA PHE A 315 -18.37 -3.64 -17.59
C PHE A 315 -19.41 -2.70 -16.99
N LYS A 316 -20.64 -2.67 -17.47
CA LYS A 316 -21.77 -2.01 -16.78
C LYS A 316 -22.05 -2.65 -15.42
N GLU A 317 -21.93 -3.98 -15.27
CA GLU A 317 -22.02 -4.64 -13.98
C GLU A 317 -20.81 -4.27 -13.10
N ILE A 318 -19.59 -4.42 -13.61
CA ILE A 318 -18.36 -4.15 -12.87
C ILE A 318 -18.32 -2.71 -12.35
N SER A 319 -18.72 -1.74 -13.16
CA SER A 319 -18.73 -0.31 -12.78
C SER A 319 -19.67 0.01 -11.61
N ARG A 320 -20.69 -0.81 -11.39
CA ARG A 320 -21.65 -0.68 -10.27
C ARG A 320 -21.20 -1.43 -9.02
N VAL A 321 -20.50 -2.56 -9.21
CA VAL A 321 -20.03 -3.40 -8.12
C VAL A 321 -18.81 -2.80 -7.43
N PHE A 322 -17.84 -2.30 -8.22
CA PHE A 322 -16.62 -1.73 -7.70
C PHE A 322 -16.71 -0.19 -7.63
N PRO A 323 -16.67 0.40 -6.43
CA PRO A 323 -16.90 1.83 -6.24
C PRO A 323 -15.74 2.70 -6.72
N ASP A 324 -14.53 2.16 -6.87
CA ASP A 324 -13.37 2.93 -7.30
C ASP A 324 -13.59 3.58 -8.67
N GLN A 325 -12.96 4.74 -8.88
CA GLN A 325 -13.00 5.44 -10.16
C GLN A 325 -12.29 4.64 -11.27
N PHE A 326 -11.30 3.82 -10.91
CA PHE A 326 -10.48 3.09 -11.86
C PHE A 326 -10.90 1.63 -11.99
N ILE A 327 -10.76 1.11 -13.22
CA ILE A 327 -10.80 -0.31 -13.55
C ILE A 327 -9.51 -0.60 -14.31
N HIS A 328 -8.78 -1.65 -13.92
CA HIS A 328 -7.63 -2.13 -14.67
C HIS A 328 -8.10 -3.10 -15.75
N LEU A 329 -7.66 -2.88 -16.99
CA LEU A 329 -8.11 -3.62 -18.16
C LEU A 329 -7.11 -4.68 -18.63
N GLY A 330 -5.91 -4.70 -18.03
CA GLY A 330 -4.81 -5.53 -18.49
C GLY A 330 -4.21 -5.00 -19.80
N GLY A 331 -4.27 -5.82 -20.83
CA GLY A 331 -3.84 -5.46 -22.19
C GLY A 331 -2.39 -5.77 -22.48
N ASP A 332 -1.75 -6.66 -21.68
CA ASP A 332 -0.39 -7.13 -21.90
C ASP A 332 -0.33 -8.30 -22.88
N GLU A 333 0.83 -8.45 -23.52
CA GLU A 333 1.23 -9.58 -24.37
C GLU A 333 0.40 -9.82 -25.66
N VAL A 334 -0.58 -8.96 -25.97
CA VAL A 334 -1.43 -9.04 -27.17
C VAL A 334 -1.78 -7.66 -27.70
N GLU A 335 -2.10 -7.56 -29.01
CA GLU A 335 -2.58 -6.33 -29.62
C GLU A 335 -3.93 -5.92 -29.00
N PHE A 336 -3.92 -4.79 -28.27
CA PHE A 336 -5.07 -4.24 -27.58
C PHE A 336 -5.91 -3.36 -28.51
N GLU A 337 -7.23 -3.41 -28.39
CA GLU A 337 -8.11 -2.58 -29.18
C GLU A 337 -8.77 -1.46 -28.36
N CYS A 338 -8.74 -0.24 -28.87
CA CYS A 338 -9.18 1.00 -28.17
C CYS A 338 -10.67 1.01 -27.76
N TRP A 339 -11.54 0.21 -28.38
CA TRP A 339 -12.99 0.22 -28.10
C TRP A 339 -13.36 -0.14 -26.65
N ILE A 340 -12.52 -0.92 -25.94
CA ILE A 340 -12.76 -1.22 -24.50
C ILE A 340 -12.59 0.05 -23.67
N LEU A 341 -11.62 0.90 -24.01
CA LEU A 341 -11.42 2.20 -23.35
C LEU A 341 -12.64 3.11 -23.49
N ASP A 342 -13.30 3.08 -24.67
CA ASP A 342 -14.51 3.85 -24.92
C ASP A 342 -15.69 3.37 -24.06
N ILE A 343 -15.84 2.05 -23.88
CA ILE A 343 -16.85 1.50 -22.96
C ILE A 343 -16.61 2.04 -21.54
N ILE A 344 -15.40 1.93 -21.01
CA ILE A 344 -15.07 2.38 -19.65
C ILE A 344 -15.33 3.87 -19.48
N THR A 345 -14.91 4.68 -20.45
CA THR A 345 -15.14 6.13 -20.46
C THR A 345 -16.62 6.46 -20.46
N SER A 346 -17.45 5.74 -21.25
CA SER A 346 -18.90 5.90 -21.27
C SER A 346 -19.57 5.63 -19.92
N LEU A 347 -18.97 4.77 -19.11
CA LEU A 347 -19.41 4.44 -17.76
C LEU A 347 -18.89 5.42 -16.68
N LYS A 348 -18.22 6.51 -17.09
CA LYS A 348 -17.61 7.52 -16.22
C LYS A 348 -16.56 6.93 -15.26
N LYS A 349 -15.86 5.90 -15.71
CA LYS A 349 -14.70 5.31 -15.07
C LYS A 349 -13.45 5.69 -15.85
N SER A 350 -12.29 5.58 -15.19
CA SER A 350 -10.98 5.74 -15.80
C SER A 350 -10.30 4.39 -15.94
N SER A 351 -9.50 4.23 -16.96
CA SER A 351 -8.78 2.99 -17.24
C SER A 351 -7.37 3.01 -16.67
N ILE A 352 -6.90 1.87 -16.17
CA ILE A 352 -5.48 1.57 -16.02
C ILE A 352 -5.17 0.45 -17.00
N VAL A 353 -4.02 0.52 -17.68
CA VAL A 353 -3.57 -0.50 -18.64
C VAL A 353 -2.09 -0.79 -18.41
N TRP A 354 -1.66 -2.01 -18.75
CA TRP A 354 -0.24 -2.34 -18.78
C TRP A 354 0.47 -1.55 -19.87
N GLN A 355 1.78 -1.34 -19.73
CA GLN A 355 2.59 -0.54 -20.66
C GLN A 355 2.51 -1.02 -22.12
N ASP A 356 2.21 -2.30 -22.37
CA ASP A 356 2.10 -2.86 -23.71
C ASP A 356 1.14 -2.08 -24.61
N VAL A 357 0.00 -1.65 -24.03
CA VAL A 357 -0.99 -0.85 -24.76
C VAL A 357 -0.42 0.49 -25.23
N PHE A 358 0.47 1.10 -24.43
CA PHE A 358 1.18 2.30 -24.82
C PHE A 358 2.30 2.01 -25.81
N ASP A 359 3.08 0.94 -25.60
CA ASP A 359 4.16 0.49 -26.50
C ASP A 359 3.63 0.21 -27.91
N ASP A 360 2.44 -0.39 -28.03
CA ASP A 360 1.75 -0.71 -29.28
C ASP A 360 1.10 0.52 -29.95
N GLN A 361 1.29 1.71 -29.37
CA GLN A 361 0.79 2.99 -29.89
C GLN A 361 -0.74 3.04 -30.05
N VAL A 362 -1.46 2.32 -29.21
CA VAL A 362 -2.93 2.41 -29.13
C VAL A 362 -3.35 3.83 -28.72
N GLU A 363 -4.38 4.37 -29.35
CA GLU A 363 -4.93 5.67 -28.99
C GLU A 363 -5.58 5.64 -27.61
N LEU A 364 -4.84 6.12 -26.59
CA LEU A 364 -5.30 6.15 -25.20
C LEU A 364 -6.19 7.36 -24.95
N GLN A 365 -7.26 7.16 -24.19
CA GLN A 365 -8.13 8.25 -23.75
C GLN A 365 -7.41 9.15 -22.71
N PRO A 366 -7.68 10.47 -22.72
CA PRO A 366 -7.12 11.37 -21.72
C PRO A 366 -7.41 10.90 -20.29
N GLY A 367 -6.38 10.82 -19.46
CA GLY A 367 -6.49 10.35 -18.07
C GLY A 367 -6.37 8.84 -17.88
N THR A 368 -6.16 8.06 -18.95
CA THR A 368 -5.73 6.67 -18.85
C THR A 368 -4.38 6.61 -18.13
N VAL A 369 -4.26 5.73 -17.16
CA VAL A 369 -3.03 5.49 -16.42
C VAL A 369 -2.29 4.32 -17.04
N VAL A 370 -0.99 4.48 -17.26
CA VAL A 370 -0.13 3.42 -17.80
C VAL A 370 0.69 2.83 -16.65
N GLU A 371 0.60 1.50 -16.48
CA GLU A 371 1.39 0.79 -15.48
C GLU A 371 2.63 0.18 -16.12
N VAL A 372 3.80 0.66 -15.69
CA VAL A 372 5.12 0.25 -16.20
C VAL A 372 5.61 -0.96 -15.42
N TRP A 373 5.61 -2.14 -16.06
CA TRP A 373 5.89 -3.41 -15.42
C TRP A 373 7.14 -4.14 -15.95
N LYS A 374 7.54 -3.90 -17.23
CA LYS A 374 8.72 -4.55 -17.82
C LYS A 374 9.99 -4.05 -17.12
N SER A 375 10.82 -4.97 -16.66
CA SER A 375 12.00 -4.66 -15.84
C SER A 375 13.12 -3.97 -16.62
N GLU A 376 13.17 -4.17 -17.92
CA GLU A 376 14.19 -3.58 -18.78
C GLU A 376 13.89 -2.10 -19.05
N ASN A 377 14.85 -1.24 -18.73
CA ASN A 377 14.77 0.21 -18.99
C ASN A 377 13.52 0.94 -18.47
N TYR A 378 12.89 0.45 -17.40
CA TYR A 378 11.63 1.02 -16.87
C TYR A 378 11.71 2.53 -16.57
N LEU A 379 12.88 3.08 -16.25
CA LEU A 379 13.02 4.53 -16.04
C LEU A 379 12.89 5.32 -17.36
N ASN A 380 13.38 4.77 -18.46
CA ASN A 380 13.18 5.35 -19.78
C ASN A 380 11.71 5.26 -20.22
N GLU A 381 11.07 4.14 -19.90
CA GLU A 381 9.64 3.94 -20.14
C GLU A 381 8.78 4.96 -19.39
N LEU A 382 9.03 5.17 -18.10
CA LEU A 382 8.39 6.23 -17.33
C LEU A 382 8.60 7.62 -17.97
N ALA A 383 9.79 7.88 -18.50
CA ALA A 383 10.06 9.15 -19.18
C ALA A 383 9.23 9.30 -20.45
N GLN A 384 9.06 8.24 -21.26
CA GLN A 384 8.27 8.26 -22.50
C GLN A 384 6.77 8.41 -22.21
N VAL A 385 6.21 7.58 -21.32
CA VAL A 385 4.79 7.65 -20.91
C VAL A 385 4.45 9.06 -20.40
N THR A 386 5.27 9.58 -19.48
CA THR A 386 5.01 10.90 -18.90
C THR A 386 5.27 12.06 -19.86
N ALA A 387 6.21 11.90 -20.83
CA ALA A 387 6.42 12.87 -21.91
C ALA A 387 5.21 12.96 -22.84
N SER A 388 4.50 11.85 -23.04
CA SER A 388 3.25 11.79 -23.80
C SER A 388 2.04 12.33 -23.03
N GLY A 389 2.23 12.72 -21.75
CA GLY A 389 1.20 13.35 -20.92
C GLY A 389 0.33 12.39 -20.11
N PHE A 390 0.62 11.09 -20.10
CA PHE A 390 -0.12 10.10 -19.35
C PHE A 390 0.39 9.95 -17.92
N PRO A 391 -0.51 9.81 -16.93
CA PRO A 391 -0.13 9.38 -15.59
C PRO A 391 0.45 7.97 -15.62
N ALA A 392 1.44 7.70 -14.74
CA ALA A 392 2.11 6.41 -14.70
C ALA A 392 2.15 5.82 -13.28
N ILE A 393 2.01 4.50 -13.21
CA ILE A 393 2.27 3.67 -12.03
C ILE A 393 3.54 2.85 -12.31
N LEU A 394 4.43 2.71 -11.32
CA LEU A 394 5.62 1.89 -11.44
C LEU A 394 5.47 0.58 -10.67
N SER A 395 5.58 -0.56 -11.36
CA SER A 395 5.62 -1.89 -10.74
C SER A 395 6.88 -2.69 -11.11
N ALA A 396 7.53 -2.34 -12.21
CA ALA A 396 8.69 -3.06 -12.77
C ALA A 396 9.77 -3.52 -11.77
N PRO A 397 10.26 -2.70 -10.80
CA PRO A 397 11.28 -3.12 -9.87
C PRO A 397 10.74 -3.94 -8.68
N TRP A 398 9.42 -4.16 -8.59
CA TRP A 398 8.72 -4.67 -7.42
C TRP A 398 7.86 -5.91 -7.69
N TYR A 399 8.35 -6.78 -8.61
CA TYR A 399 7.78 -8.11 -8.85
C TYR A 399 8.27 -9.07 -7.77
N LEU A 400 7.44 -9.32 -6.76
CA LEU A 400 7.79 -10.10 -5.58
C LEU A 400 7.68 -11.61 -5.78
N ASP A 401 7.06 -12.06 -6.86
CA ASP A 401 7.02 -13.45 -7.31
C ASP A 401 8.38 -13.92 -7.84
N LEU A 402 9.20 -13.01 -8.37
CA LEU A 402 10.58 -13.29 -8.76
C LEU A 402 11.42 -13.60 -7.51
N ILE A 403 11.59 -14.88 -7.23
CA ILE A 403 12.23 -15.34 -5.99
C ILE A 403 13.73 -15.11 -6.05
N SER A 404 14.24 -14.32 -5.10
CA SER A 404 15.65 -14.21 -4.80
C SER A 404 15.91 -14.67 -3.38
N TYR A 405 16.83 -15.64 -3.19
CA TYR A 405 17.23 -16.05 -1.85
C TYR A 405 18.03 -14.95 -1.16
N GLY A 406 17.66 -14.60 0.07
CA GLY A 406 18.36 -13.62 0.90
C GLY A 406 17.57 -12.35 1.16
N GLN A 407 18.27 -11.24 1.28
CA GLN A 407 17.71 -9.94 1.68
C GLN A 407 17.33 -9.09 0.45
N ASP A 408 16.47 -9.60 -0.42
CA ASP A 408 16.03 -8.94 -1.64
C ASP A 408 15.23 -7.64 -1.41
N TRP A 409 14.61 -7.48 -0.23
CA TRP A 409 13.96 -6.25 0.20
C TRP A 409 14.87 -5.02 0.04
N ARG A 410 16.21 -5.18 0.10
CA ARG A 410 17.18 -4.11 -0.10
C ARG A 410 17.15 -3.55 -1.51
N ASN A 411 16.89 -4.41 -2.51
CA ASN A 411 16.77 -3.98 -3.91
C ASN A 411 15.47 -3.19 -4.10
N TYR A 412 14.36 -3.67 -3.56
CA TYR A 412 13.07 -2.96 -3.59
C TYR A 412 13.17 -1.60 -2.92
N TYR A 413 13.88 -1.52 -1.79
CA TYR A 413 14.09 -0.29 -1.06
C TYR A 413 14.96 0.74 -1.80
N LYS A 414 15.86 0.31 -2.67
CA LYS A 414 16.71 1.20 -3.49
C LYS A 414 16.00 1.79 -4.71
N ALA A 415 14.95 1.15 -5.18
CA ALA A 415 14.22 1.62 -6.35
C ALA A 415 13.62 3.01 -6.08
N GLU A 416 13.79 3.93 -7.02
CA GLU A 416 13.34 5.31 -6.91
C GLU A 416 12.51 5.70 -8.15
N PRO A 417 11.18 5.82 -8.02
CA PRO A 417 10.29 6.08 -9.16
C PRO A 417 10.61 7.35 -9.94
N LEU A 418 11.15 8.36 -9.28
CA LEU A 418 11.43 9.66 -9.91
C LEU A 418 12.88 9.82 -10.38
N ASN A 419 13.63 8.71 -10.51
CA ASN A 419 15.05 8.76 -10.91
C ASN A 419 15.24 8.65 -12.43
N PHE A 420 14.33 9.23 -13.20
CA PHE A 420 14.45 9.33 -14.65
C PHE A 420 14.70 10.78 -15.10
N GLU A 421 15.23 10.94 -16.30
CA GLU A 421 15.41 12.24 -16.92
C GLU A 421 14.08 12.77 -17.43
N GLY A 422 13.63 13.87 -16.89
CA GLY A 422 12.35 14.49 -17.23
C GLY A 422 12.09 15.76 -16.42
N SER A 423 11.18 16.59 -16.93
CA SER A 423 10.73 17.80 -16.26
C SER A 423 9.98 17.48 -14.95
N GLU A 424 9.86 18.46 -14.06
CA GLU A 424 9.07 18.29 -12.83
C GLU A 424 7.59 18.00 -13.13
N LYS A 425 7.05 18.49 -14.25
CA LYS A 425 5.69 18.15 -14.70
C LYS A 425 5.56 16.67 -15.03
N GLN A 426 6.55 16.07 -15.72
CA GLN A 426 6.56 14.65 -16.01
C GLN A 426 6.67 13.84 -14.71
N LYS A 427 7.54 14.24 -13.78
CA LYS A 427 7.67 13.57 -12.48
C LYS A 427 6.39 13.61 -11.64
N GLN A 428 5.58 14.68 -11.78
CA GLN A 428 4.26 14.78 -11.14
C GLN A 428 3.23 13.82 -11.74
N LEU A 429 3.42 13.36 -12.98
CA LEU A 429 2.56 12.36 -13.61
C LEU A 429 2.83 10.94 -13.09
N VAL A 430 3.97 10.68 -12.41
CA VAL A 430 4.16 9.42 -11.70
C VAL A 430 3.34 9.47 -10.42
N ILE A 431 2.19 8.80 -10.44
CA ILE A 431 1.22 8.84 -9.33
C ILE A 431 1.56 7.87 -8.21
N GLY A 432 2.47 6.93 -8.43
CA GLY A 432 2.91 5.98 -7.41
C GLY A 432 3.49 4.69 -7.97
N GLY A 433 3.23 3.60 -7.27
CA GLY A 433 3.68 2.27 -7.69
C GLY A 433 2.99 1.14 -6.95
N GLU A 434 3.28 -0.08 -7.41
CA GLU A 434 2.72 -1.31 -6.87
C GLU A 434 3.78 -2.38 -6.64
N ALA A 435 3.59 -3.15 -5.58
CA ALA A 435 4.30 -4.41 -5.39
C ALA A 435 3.42 -5.55 -5.89
N CYS A 436 3.86 -6.19 -6.97
CA CYS A 436 3.11 -7.27 -7.63
C CYS A 436 3.51 -8.63 -7.08
N LEU A 437 2.52 -9.48 -6.78
CA LEU A 437 2.73 -10.86 -6.40
C LEU A 437 1.83 -11.77 -7.23
N TRP A 438 2.37 -12.19 -8.38
CA TRP A 438 1.67 -13.09 -9.31
C TRP A 438 1.51 -14.50 -8.75
N GLY A 439 0.53 -15.21 -9.29
CA GLY A 439 -0.04 -16.42 -8.70
C GLY A 439 0.51 -17.74 -9.22
N GLU A 440 1.47 -17.78 -10.18
CA GLU A 440 1.93 -19.02 -10.80
C GLU A 440 2.48 -20.01 -9.76
N TYR A 441 3.16 -19.50 -8.74
CA TYR A 441 3.75 -20.29 -7.64
C TYR A 441 3.33 -19.77 -6.26
N VAL A 442 2.20 -19.03 -6.20
CA VAL A 442 1.68 -18.40 -4.98
C VAL A 442 0.23 -18.78 -4.76
N ASP A 443 -0.06 -19.32 -3.58
CA ASP A 443 -1.40 -19.62 -3.10
C ASP A 443 -1.60 -19.14 -1.66
N ALA A 444 -2.68 -19.55 -1.01
CA ALA A 444 -2.98 -19.16 0.37
C ALA A 444 -1.95 -19.63 1.40
N THR A 445 -1.10 -20.59 1.07
CA THR A 445 -0.09 -21.15 2.01
C THR A 445 1.17 -20.29 2.09
N ASN A 446 1.53 -19.59 1.02
CA ASN A 446 2.80 -18.86 0.93
C ASN A 446 2.65 -17.35 0.61
N LEU A 447 1.47 -16.87 0.27
CA LEU A 447 1.24 -15.46 -0.09
C LEU A 447 1.73 -14.50 1.01
N ILE A 448 1.29 -14.70 2.25
CA ILE A 448 1.63 -13.78 3.34
C ILE A 448 3.14 -13.72 3.62
N PRO A 449 3.86 -14.83 3.79
CA PRO A 449 5.32 -14.76 4.01
C PRO A 449 6.10 -14.30 2.78
N ARG A 450 5.58 -14.48 1.56
CA ARG A 450 6.22 -13.95 0.35
C ARG A 450 6.04 -12.44 0.19
N LEU A 451 4.88 -11.90 0.55
CA LEU A 451 4.66 -10.45 0.56
C LEU A 451 5.47 -9.78 1.67
N TRP A 452 5.39 -10.29 2.90
CA TRP A 452 5.86 -9.57 4.07
C TRP A 452 7.11 -10.20 4.69
N PRO A 453 8.11 -9.38 5.06
CA PRO A 453 8.16 -7.91 5.04
C PRO A 453 8.73 -7.30 3.75
N ARG A 454 8.84 -8.03 2.65
CA ARG A 454 9.43 -7.56 1.39
C ARG A 454 8.66 -6.36 0.82
N ALA A 455 7.35 -6.45 0.73
CA ALA A 455 6.48 -5.34 0.33
C ALA A 455 6.56 -4.14 1.30
N SER A 456 6.89 -4.35 2.57
CA SER A 456 7.10 -3.23 3.50
C SER A 456 8.16 -2.24 2.99
N ALA A 457 9.22 -2.74 2.33
CA ALA A 457 10.24 -1.88 1.73
C ALA A 457 9.65 -0.97 0.64
N VAL A 458 8.77 -1.51 -0.20
CA VAL A 458 8.04 -0.74 -1.23
C VAL A 458 7.13 0.30 -0.56
N GLY A 459 6.40 -0.10 0.49
CA GLY A 459 5.52 0.80 1.24
C GLY A 459 6.25 2.04 1.77
N GLU A 460 7.45 1.87 2.33
CA GLU A 460 8.24 3.02 2.78
C GLU A 460 8.74 3.87 1.61
N ARG A 461 9.14 3.29 0.49
CA ARG A 461 9.56 4.06 -0.70
C ARG A 461 8.44 4.93 -1.25
N LEU A 462 7.22 4.44 -1.21
CA LEU A 462 6.04 5.14 -1.73
C LEU A 462 5.44 6.13 -0.71
N TRP A 463 5.64 5.90 0.58
CA TRP A 463 5.11 6.75 1.64
C TRP A 463 6.09 7.85 2.08
N SER A 464 7.34 7.47 2.41
CA SER A 464 8.29 8.33 3.13
C SER A 464 9.02 9.31 2.20
N PRO A 465 9.60 10.40 2.74
CA PRO A 465 10.42 11.32 1.95
C PRO A 465 11.54 10.62 1.18
N ARG A 466 11.85 11.12 -0.03
CA ARG A 466 12.88 10.57 -0.93
C ARG A 466 14.24 10.38 -0.25
N ILE A 467 14.59 11.27 0.68
CA ILE A 467 15.88 11.29 1.39
C ILE A 467 16.06 10.09 2.34
N ILE A 468 15.00 9.39 2.71
CA ILE A 468 15.07 8.25 3.63
C ILE A 468 15.57 7.03 2.85
N THR A 469 16.92 6.86 2.80
CA THR A 469 17.58 5.83 1.96
C THR A 469 18.59 4.96 2.70
N ASN A 470 18.87 5.23 3.98
CA ASN A 470 19.87 4.50 4.74
C ASN A 470 19.40 3.06 5.06
N LEU A 471 20.05 2.08 4.42
CA LEU A 471 19.69 0.66 4.52
C LEU A 471 19.89 0.08 5.94
N GLU A 472 20.89 0.50 6.68
CA GLU A 472 21.13 -0.01 8.04
C GLU A 472 20.08 0.52 9.03
N ASN A 473 19.70 1.79 8.91
CA ASN A 473 18.59 2.34 9.67
C ASN A 473 17.26 1.65 9.27
N ALA A 474 17.01 1.48 7.97
CA ALA A 474 15.84 0.77 7.46
C ALA A 474 15.78 -0.66 7.99
N TYR A 475 16.88 -1.42 7.94
CA TYR A 475 16.94 -2.78 8.47
C TYR A 475 16.50 -2.87 9.94
N ARG A 476 17.06 -1.99 10.80
CA ARG A 476 16.71 -1.98 12.22
C ARG A 476 15.23 -1.71 12.47
N ARG A 477 14.66 -0.73 11.77
CA ARG A 477 13.23 -0.39 11.87
C ARG A 477 12.34 -1.48 11.30
N LEU A 478 12.71 -2.05 10.14
CA LEU A 478 11.97 -3.12 9.48
C LEU A 478 11.96 -4.41 10.32
N ALA A 479 13.07 -4.73 11.00
CA ALA A 479 13.15 -5.88 11.90
C ALA A 479 12.15 -5.75 13.07
N VAL A 480 12.06 -4.56 13.67
CA VAL A 480 11.06 -4.28 14.71
C VAL A 480 9.64 -4.32 14.13
N HIS A 481 9.45 -3.76 12.94
CA HIS A 481 8.15 -3.75 12.28
C HIS A 481 7.69 -5.16 11.89
N ARG A 482 8.59 -6.01 11.40
CA ARG A 482 8.31 -7.44 11.17
C ARG A 482 7.77 -8.10 12.43
N CYS A 483 8.43 -7.91 13.58
CA CYS A 483 7.96 -8.46 14.85
C CYS A 483 6.60 -7.89 15.28
N ARG A 484 6.33 -6.62 14.98
CA ARG A 484 5.01 -6.00 15.20
C ARG A 484 3.94 -6.64 14.32
N MET A 485 4.22 -6.89 13.04
CA MET A 485 3.31 -7.61 12.15
C MET A 485 3.03 -9.03 12.67
N VAL A 486 4.07 -9.77 13.08
CA VAL A 486 3.92 -11.12 13.65
C VAL A 486 3.05 -11.10 14.91
N SER A 487 3.26 -10.13 15.81
CA SER A 487 2.41 -10.01 17.02
C SER A 487 0.94 -9.72 16.71
N ARG A 488 0.66 -9.16 15.54
CA ARG A 488 -0.69 -8.86 15.03
C ARG A 488 -1.27 -9.99 14.14
N GLY A 489 -0.61 -11.13 14.08
CA GLY A 489 -1.10 -12.33 13.37
C GLY A 489 -0.74 -12.40 11.88
N ILE A 490 0.18 -11.56 11.40
CA ILE A 490 0.73 -11.62 10.05
C ILE A 490 1.99 -12.47 10.04
N ALA A 491 1.97 -13.59 9.33
CA ALA A 491 3.10 -14.51 9.22
C ALA A 491 4.22 -13.95 8.31
N ALA A 492 4.79 -12.80 8.71
CA ALA A 492 5.87 -12.15 7.98
C ALA A 492 7.18 -12.95 8.13
N GLN A 493 7.82 -13.31 7.00
CA GLN A 493 9.06 -14.07 7.02
C GLN A 493 10.21 -13.34 7.71
N PRO A 494 11.22 -14.04 8.26
CA PRO A 494 12.41 -13.41 8.84
C PRO A 494 13.20 -12.62 7.80
N LEU A 495 13.72 -11.45 8.22
CA LEU A 495 14.66 -10.67 7.40
C LEU A 495 16.07 -11.28 7.39
N PHE A 496 16.47 -11.85 8.53
CA PHE A 496 17.75 -12.51 8.77
C PHE A 496 17.63 -13.31 10.07
N THR A 497 18.75 -13.85 10.55
CA THR A 497 18.77 -14.56 11.84
C THR A 497 18.31 -13.66 12.98
N GLY A 498 17.45 -14.19 13.84
CA GLY A 498 16.87 -13.44 14.97
C GLY A 498 15.56 -14.07 15.43
N TYR A 499 14.90 -13.43 16.37
CA TYR A 499 13.61 -13.87 16.90
C TYR A 499 12.72 -12.68 17.25
N CYS A 500 11.42 -12.93 17.33
CA CYS A 500 10.46 -11.99 17.89
C CYS A 500 9.94 -12.52 19.22
N ASN A 501 9.84 -11.66 20.22
CA ASN A 501 9.42 -12.05 21.58
C ASN A 501 8.03 -12.72 21.65
N TYR A 502 7.25 -12.63 20.58
CA TYR A 502 5.86 -13.12 20.51
C TYR A 502 5.70 -14.41 19.68
N GLU A 503 6.75 -14.91 19.03
CA GLU A 503 6.66 -16.10 18.16
C GLU A 503 6.10 -17.32 18.91
N ASN A 504 6.49 -17.51 20.17
CA ASN A 504 6.02 -18.62 21.01
C ASN A 504 4.59 -18.44 21.56
N LYS A 505 3.93 -17.30 21.32
CA LYS A 505 2.58 -17.03 21.81
C LYS A 505 1.49 -17.28 20.78
N MET A 506 1.87 -17.50 19.51
CA MET A 506 0.93 -17.74 18.41
C MET A 506 0.41 -19.19 18.38
N GLU A 507 1.06 -20.12 19.10
CA GLU A 507 0.68 -21.53 19.17
C GLU A 507 -0.21 -21.88 20.39
N LYS A 508 -0.60 -20.91 21.15
CA LYS A 508 -1.53 -21.04 22.30
C LYS A 508 -2.78 -20.17 22.07
#